data_92f8eb9e89f88cc79d38901f1eedac30
#
_entry.id   92f8eb9e89f88cc79d38901f1eedac30
#
_cell.length_a   1.000
_cell.length_b   1.000
_cell.length_c   1.000
_cell.angle_alpha   90.00
_cell.angle_beta   90.00
_cell.angle_gamma   90.00
#
_symmetry.space_group_name_H-M   'P 1'
#
loop_
_entity.id
_entity.type
_entity.pdbx_description
1 polymer ?
#
loop_
_entity_poly.entity_id
_entity_poly.type
_entity_poly.pdbx_seq_one_letter_code
_entity_poly.pdbx_strand_id
1 'polypeptide(L)'
;FVLVDTGGSNARRELEAALNEAGCQPGNLKLIVITHGDFDHTGNAAHLRRKYGTQIAMHPDDAGMAERGDMFWNRKKGSPLFRLAAALLFRFGPEKRFTADILLKDGDDLTASGFPASVLSLPGHSKGSLGVLTASGDLFSGDLFDNTKTPLLNAIMDDLEAAHASVARLSQLTIHTVYPGHGKPFPMEDYSFTNQK
;
A
#
# COMPACT_ATOMS: atom_id res chain seq x y z
N PHE A 1 -4.24 17.08 3.31
CA PHE A 1 -4.39 15.64 3.50
C PHE A 1 -3.37 14.86 2.67
N VAL A 2 -2.90 13.73 3.22
CA VAL A 2 -2.22 12.66 2.49
C VAL A 2 -3.03 11.39 2.71
N LEU A 3 -3.29 10.63 1.66
CA LEU A 3 -4.02 9.37 1.71
C LEU A 3 -3.05 8.22 1.46
N VAL A 4 -3.04 7.23 2.33
CA VAL A 4 -2.29 5.98 2.12
C VAL A 4 -3.28 4.91 1.67
N ASP A 5 -3.07 4.40 0.46
CA ASP A 5 -3.94 3.49 -0.28
C ASP A 5 -5.36 4.03 -0.56
N THR A 6 -6.07 3.37 -1.44
CA THR A 6 -7.37 3.87 -1.91
C THR A 6 -8.49 2.82 -1.88
N GLY A 7 -8.21 1.65 -1.34
CA GLY A 7 -9.16 0.55 -1.33
C GLY A 7 -9.51 0.03 -2.73
N GLY A 8 -10.31 -1.01 -2.77
CA GLY A 8 -10.89 -1.55 -4.00
C GLY A 8 -11.97 -0.63 -4.59
N SER A 9 -12.19 -0.71 -5.89
CA SER A 9 -13.17 0.15 -6.58
C SER A 9 -14.62 -0.05 -6.10
N ASN A 10 -14.92 -1.16 -5.46
CA ASN A 10 -16.22 -1.44 -4.82
C ASN A 10 -16.44 -0.61 -3.54
N ALA A 11 -15.38 -0.21 -2.84
CA ALA A 11 -15.43 0.62 -1.63
C ALA A 11 -15.42 2.14 -1.91
N ARG A 12 -15.51 2.57 -3.18
CA ARG A 12 -15.40 3.99 -3.57
C ARG A 12 -16.31 4.91 -2.80
N ARG A 13 -17.60 4.54 -2.67
CA ARG A 13 -18.59 5.40 -2.00
C ARG A 13 -18.26 5.59 -0.52
N GLU A 14 -17.81 4.54 0.13
CA GLU A 14 -17.40 4.56 1.53
C GLU A 14 -16.15 5.44 1.71
N LEU A 15 -15.12 5.26 0.87
CA LEU A 15 -13.92 6.07 0.89
C LEU A 15 -14.23 7.56 0.67
N GLU A 16 -15.07 7.89 -0.32
CA GLU A 16 -15.45 9.28 -0.58
C GLU A 16 -16.26 9.90 0.57
N ALA A 17 -17.12 9.12 1.21
CA ALA A 17 -17.84 9.56 2.39
C ALA A 17 -16.89 9.86 3.55
N ALA A 18 -15.92 8.97 3.83
CA ALA A 18 -14.91 9.17 4.87
C ALA A 18 -14.02 10.39 4.58
N LEU A 19 -13.58 10.58 3.33
CA LEU A 19 -12.80 11.76 2.93
C LEU A 19 -13.60 13.04 3.15
N ASN A 20 -14.88 13.06 2.78
CA ASN A 20 -15.74 14.21 2.96
C ASN A 20 -16.00 14.52 4.45
N GLU A 21 -16.25 13.50 5.26
CA GLU A 21 -16.43 13.62 6.71
C GLU A 21 -15.18 14.18 7.39
N ALA A 22 -14.00 13.77 6.94
CA ALA A 22 -12.72 14.31 7.39
C ALA A 22 -12.47 15.76 6.92
N GLY A 23 -13.30 16.31 6.04
CA GLY A 23 -13.11 17.64 5.45
C GLY A 23 -12.14 17.68 4.27
N CYS A 24 -11.85 16.53 3.67
CA CYS A 24 -11.02 16.47 2.47
C CYS A 24 -11.80 16.97 1.26
N GLN A 25 -11.27 17.99 0.59
CA GLN A 25 -11.89 18.66 -0.56
C GLN A 25 -10.91 18.72 -1.74
N PRO A 26 -11.39 18.93 -2.98
CA PRO A 26 -10.52 19.22 -4.11
C PRO A 26 -9.52 20.34 -3.80
N GLY A 27 -8.24 20.06 -4.06
CA GLY A 27 -7.13 20.99 -3.81
C GLY A 27 -6.46 20.85 -2.42
N ASN A 28 -7.06 20.15 -1.43
CA ASN A 28 -6.39 19.90 -0.15
C ASN A 28 -5.89 18.46 0.05
N LEU A 29 -6.25 17.51 -0.82
CA LEU A 29 -5.57 16.22 -0.91
C LEU A 29 -4.26 16.41 -1.69
N LYS A 30 -3.14 16.41 -1.00
CA LYS A 30 -1.83 16.75 -1.57
C LYS A 30 -1.15 15.57 -2.24
N LEU A 31 -1.35 14.37 -1.69
CA LEU A 31 -0.68 13.16 -2.16
C LEU A 31 -1.53 11.93 -1.86
N ILE A 32 -1.52 10.98 -2.78
CA ILE A 32 -1.93 9.60 -2.55
C ILE A 32 -0.65 8.75 -2.57
N VAL A 33 -0.32 8.08 -1.48
CA VAL A 33 0.76 7.10 -1.40
C VAL A 33 0.16 5.71 -1.57
N ILE A 34 0.61 4.97 -2.57
CA ILE A 34 0.21 3.59 -2.81
C ILE A 34 1.29 2.66 -2.25
N THR A 35 0.91 1.81 -1.31
CA THR A 35 1.84 0.90 -0.64
C THR A 35 2.32 -0.20 -1.58
N HIS A 36 1.46 -0.70 -2.47
CA HIS A 36 1.79 -1.73 -3.47
C HIS A 36 0.73 -1.78 -4.60
N GLY A 37 1.00 -2.56 -5.65
CA GLY A 37 0.26 -2.49 -6.90
C GLY A 37 -1.07 -3.27 -6.96
N ASP A 38 -1.57 -3.87 -5.88
CA ASP A 38 -2.77 -4.69 -5.90
C ASP A 38 -4.06 -3.86 -6.05
N PHE A 39 -5.09 -4.47 -6.67
CA PHE A 39 -6.31 -3.78 -7.08
C PHE A 39 -7.14 -3.24 -5.91
N ASP A 40 -7.03 -3.86 -4.77
CA ASP A 40 -7.73 -3.47 -3.53
C ASP A 40 -7.01 -2.37 -2.75
N HIS A 41 -5.84 -1.93 -3.21
CA HIS A 41 -5.12 -0.75 -2.75
C HIS A 41 -5.13 0.39 -3.77
N THR A 42 -5.10 0.06 -5.06
CA THR A 42 -5.02 1.02 -6.17
C THR A 42 -6.38 1.39 -6.77
N GLY A 43 -7.46 0.69 -6.40
CA GLY A 43 -8.73 0.65 -7.14
C GLY A 43 -9.43 1.99 -7.34
N ASN A 44 -9.16 2.98 -6.52
CA ASN A 44 -9.72 4.33 -6.63
C ASN A 44 -8.69 5.42 -6.94
N ALA A 45 -7.39 5.11 -7.01
CA ALA A 45 -6.33 6.10 -7.17
C ALA A 45 -6.51 6.98 -8.41
N ALA A 46 -6.73 6.38 -9.58
CA ALA A 46 -6.97 7.13 -10.82
C ALA A 46 -8.22 8.02 -10.76
N HIS A 47 -9.27 7.56 -10.08
CA HIS A 47 -10.49 8.34 -9.89
C HIS A 47 -10.26 9.53 -8.95
N LEU A 48 -9.63 9.30 -7.80
CA LEU A 48 -9.34 10.35 -6.82
C LEU A 48 -8.36 11.39 -7.39
N ARG A 49 -7.34 10.98 -8.16
CA ARG A 49 -6.46 11.91 -8.87
C ARG A 49 -7.26 12.89 -9.73
N ARG A 50 -8.18 12.39 -10.53
CA ARG A 50 -9.03 13.24 -11.39
C ARG A 50 -9.97 14.14 -10.58
N LYS A 51 -10.56 13.60 -9.51
CA LYS A 51 -11.54 14.33 -8.68
C LYS A 51 -10.90 15.42 -7.83
N TYR A 52 -9.76 15.12 -7.22
CA TYR A 52 -9.10 16.01 -6.24
C TYR A 52 -7.94 16.82 -6.82
N GLY A 53 -7.47 16.51 -8.04
CA GLY A 53 -6.31 17.15 -8.65
C GLY A 53 -5.01 16.83 -7.91
N THR A 54 -4.89 15.61 -7.34
CA THR A 54 -3.79 15.18 -6.50
C THR A 54 -2.76 14.35 -7.29
N GLN A 55 -1.55 14.22 -6.77
CA GLN A 55 -0.50 13.34 -7.28
C GLN A 55 -0.61 11.95 -6.66
N ILE A 56 -0.10 10.94 -7.38
CA ILE A 56 0.01 9.56 -6.90
C ILE A 56 1.49 9.20 -6.83
N ALA A 57 1.90 8.66 -5.68
CA ALA A 57 3.26 8.19 -5.42
C ALA A 57 3.26 6.69 -5.10
N MET A 58 4.23 5.94 -5.63
CA MET A 58 4.42 4.52 -5.34
C MET A 58 5.84 4.07 -5.69
N HIS A 59 6.22 2.86 -5.30
CA HIS A 59 7.52 2.29 -5.63
C HIS A 59 7.64 1.94 -7.12
N PRO A 60 8.80 2.19 -7.76
CA PRO A 60 9.00 1.89 -9.19
C PRO A 60 8.80 0.41 -9.55
N ASP A 61 9.13 -0.52 -8.64
CA ASP A 61 8.98 -1.96 -8.90
C ASP A 61 7.51 -2.41 -9.02
N ASP A 62 6.57 -1.66 -8.47
CA ASP A 62 5.14 -1.94 -8.55
C ASP A 62 4.38 -0.99 -9.50
N ALA A 63 5.00 0.11 -9.93
CA ALA A 63 4.36 1.11 -10.80
C ALA A 63 3.81 0.49 -12.09
N GLY A 64 4.53 -0.47 -12.67
CA GLY A 64 4.09 -1.17 -13.87
C GLY A 64 2.82 -2.01 -13.69
N MET A 65 2.46 -2.40 -12.47
CA MET A 65 1.18 -3.08 -12.18
C MET A 65 0.01 -2.12 -12.44
N ALA A 66 0.10 -0.90 -11.93
CA ALA A 66 -0.93 0.13 -12.11
C ALA A 66 -1.02 0.61 -13.56
N GLU A 67 0.12 0.83 -14.23
CA GLU A 67 0.17 1.27 -15.63
C GLU A 67 -0.45 0.25 -16.59
N ARG A 68 -0.16 -1.01 -16.39
CA ARG A 68 -0.66 -2.12 -17.24
C ARG A 68 -2.04 -2.59 -16.82
N GLY A 69 -2.43 -2.30 -15.58
CA GLY A 69 -3.64 -2.85 -14.96
C GLY A 69 -3.52 -4.35 -14.71
N ASP A 70 -2.32 -4.81 -14.36
CA ASP A 70 -1.98 -6.22 -14.15
C ASP A 70 -1.20 -6.37 -12.83
N MET A 71 -1.88 -6.75 -11.76
CA MET A 71 -1.29 -6.94 -10.43
C MET A 71 -0.25 -8.08 -10.39
N PHE A 72 -0.16 -8.93 -11.42
CA PHE A 72 0.84 -10.00 -11.52
C PHE A 72 2.05 -9.61 -12.38
N TRP A 73 2.08 -8.40 -12.92
CA TRP A 73 3.12 -7.97 -13.86
C TRP A 73 4.47 -8.10 -13.18
N ASN A 74 5.01 -8.01 -12.32
CA ASN A 74 6.39 -8.16 -11.80
C ASN A 74 6.52 -9.30 -10.78
N ARG A 75 5.48 -10.14 -10.64
CA ARG A 75 5.49 -11.22 -9.65
C ARG A 75 6.10 -12.49 -10.22
N LYS A 76 6.90 -13.17 -9.41
CA LYS A 76 7.59 -14.41 -9.79
C LYS A 76 6.71 -15.67 -9.72
N LYS A 77 5.61 -15.64 -8.96
CA LYS A 77 4.78 -16.81 -8.68
C LYS A 77 3.70 -17.05 -9.74
N GLY A 78 3.48 -18.33 -10.03
CA GLY A 78 2.43 -18.85 -10.91
C GLY A 78 2.93 -19.35 -12.27
N SER A 79 2.29 -20.44 -12.74
CA SER A 79 2.54 -20.94 -14.10
C SER A 79 2.07 -19.93 -15.14
N PRO A 80 2.59 -19.95 -16.39
CA PRO A 80 2.11 -19.04 -17.45
C PRO A 80 0.60 -19.11 -17.65
N LEU A 81 0.00 -20.28 -17.50
CA LEU A 81 -1.46 -20.49 -17.62
C LEU A 81 -2.22 -19.82 -16.46
N PHE A 82 -1.71 -19.93 -15.23
CA PHE A 82 -2.28 -19.25 -14.06
C PHE A 82 -2.20 -17.74 -14.25
N ARG A 83 -1.06 -17.21 -14.68
CA ARG A 83 -0.88 -15.76 -14.92
C ARG A 83 -1.83 -15.24 -15.98
N LEU A 84 -2.05 -16.00 -17.07
CA LEU A 84 -3.00 -15.64 -18.11
C LEU A 84 -4.45 -15.63 -17.57
N ALA A 85 -4.86 -16.66 -16.83
CA ALA A 85 -6.18 -16.72 -16.22
C ALA A 85 -6.39 -15.59 -15.20
N ALA A 86 -5.42 -15.35 -14.34
CA ALA A 86 -5.45 -14.29 -13.34
C ALA A 86 -5.49 -12.90 -13.98
N ALA A 87 -4.69 -12.65 -15.03
CA ALA A 87 -4.74 -11.38 -15.78
C ALA A 87 -6.10 -11.12 -16.44
N LEU A 88 -6.82 -12.17 -16.82
CA LEU A 88 -8.18 -12.02 -17.36
C LEU A 88 -9.21 -11.70 -16.26
N LEU A 89 -9.06 -12.28 -15.07
CA LEU A 89 -10.00 -12.13 -13.96
C LEU A 89 -9.75 -10.86 -13.13
N PHE A 90 -8.49 -10.45 -12.96
CA PHE A 90 -8.07 -9.35 -12.08
C PHE A 90 -7.49 -8.15 -12.84
N ARG A 91 -7.71 -8.05 -14.14
CA ARG A 91 -7.24 -6.94 -14.94
C ARG A 91 -8.07 -5.69 -14.70
N PHE A 92 -7.39 -4.58 -14.44
CA PHE A 92 -8.06 -3.28 -14.34
C PHE A 92 -8.51 -2.79 -15.72
N GLY A 93 -9.71 -2.26 -15.80
CA GLY A 93 -10.12 -1.48 -16.96
C GLY A 93 -9.22 -0.25 -17.17
N PRO A 94 -9.16 0.29 -18.41
CA PRO A 94 -8.32 1.45 -18.72
C PRO A 94 -8.57 2.66 -17.80
N GLU A 95 -9.80 2.81 -17.32
CA GLU A 95 -10.24 3.92 -16.47
C GLU A 95 -9.65 3.90 -15.05
N LYS A 96 -9.12 2.74 -14.62
CA LYS A 96 -8.48 2.54 -13.31
C LYS A 96 -6.95 2.60 -13.38
N ARG A 97 -6.39 2.56 -14.59
CA ARG A 97 -4.94 2.60 -14.78
C ARG A 97 -4.41 4.00 -14.57
N PHE A 98 -3.19 4.06 -14.09
CA PHE A 98 -2.46 5.31 -13.93
C PHE A 98 -0.96 5.08 -13.97
N THR A 99 -0.24 6.12 -14.35
CA THR A 99 1.21 6.23 -14.13
C THR A 99 1.42 6.98 -12.82
N ALA A 100 2.32 6.52 -11.97
CA ALA A 100 2.70 7.25 -10.76
C ALA A 100 3.36 8.59 -11.14
N ASP A 101 2.95 9.66 -10.45
CA ASP A 101 3.54 10.98 -10.64
C ASP A 101 4.89 11.11 -9.91
N ILE A 102 5.04 10.36 -8.81
CA ILE A 102 6.23 10.33 -7.97
C ILE A 102 6.64 8.87 -7.74
N LEU A 103 7.91 8.57 -8.00
CA LEU A 103 8.48 7.26 -7.68
C LEU A 103 9.19 7.33 -6.34
N LEU A 104 8.65 6.61 -5.36
CA LEU A 104 9.16 6.57 -4.00
C LEU A 104 10.20 5.46 -3.80
N LYS A 105 11.15 5.72 -2.94
CA LYS A 105 12.16 4.78 -2.48
C LYS A 105 12.32 4.83 -0.97
N ASP A 106 13.08 3.91 -0.44
CA ASP A 106 13.42 3.84 0.97
C ASP A 106 14.06 5.14 1.47
N GLY A 107 13.58 5.64 2.60
CA GLY A 107 14.08 6.86 3.24
C GLY A 107 13.54 8.16 2.68
N ASP A 108 12.68 8.15 1.65
CA ASP A 108 12.08 9.39 1.14
C ASP A 108 11.21 10.04 2.21
N ASP A 109 11.30 11.38 2.30
CA ASP A 109 10.57 12.20 3.26
C ASP A 109 9.32 12.81 2.63
N LEU A 110 8.17 12.64 3.29
CA LEU A 110 6.87 13.16 2.86
C LEU A 110 6.51 14.53 3.46
N THR A 111 7.41 15.15 4.23
CA THR A 111 7.19 16.44 4.90
C THR A 111 6.84 17.54 3.92
N ALA A 112 7.40 17.54 2.71
CA ALA A 112 7.07 18.49 1.66
C ALA A 112 5.59 18.45 1.22
N SER A 113 4.93 17.29 1.41
CA SER A 113 3.49 17.12 1.19
C SER A 113 2.64 17.50 2.41
N GLY A 114 3.26 18.05 3.46
CA GLY A 114 2.59 18.41 4.71
C GLY A 114 2.36 17.21 5.64
N PHE A 115 3.05 16.10 5.43
CA PHE A 115 2.94 14.87 6.22
C PHE A 115 4.31 14.46 6.76
N PRO A 116 4.62 14.73 8.05
CA PRO A 116 5.89 14.38 8.66
C PRO A 116 6.02 12.85 8.80
N ALA A 117 6.46 12.21 7.75
CA ALA A 117 6.60 10.76 7.66
C ALA A 117 7.72 10.37 6.70
N SER A 118 8.30 9.20 6.90
CA SER A 118 9.31 8.61 6.03
C SER A 118 8.77 7.36 5.34
N VAL A 119 9.19 7.15 4.11
CA VAL A 119 8.90 5.95 3.34
C VAL A 119 9.87 4.84 3.73
N LEU A 120 9.35 3.65 3.97
CA LEU A 120 10.12 2.44 4.23
C LEU A 120 9.89 1.45 3.09
N SER A 121 10.95 0.91 2.49
CA SER A 121 10.83 -0.24 1.59
C SER A 121 10.62 -1.50 2.43
N LEU A 122 9.51 -2.18 2.22
CA LEU A 122 9.08 -3.36 2.97
C LEU A 122 8.73 -4.52 2.01
N PRO A 123 9.70 -4.99 1.20
CA PRO A 123 9.45 -6.07 0.25
C PRO A 123 9.05 -7.36 0.96
N GLY A 124 8.26 -8.17 0.26
CA GLY A 124 7.78 -9.47 0.73
C GLY A 124 6.45 -9.82 0.10
N HIS A 125 5.40 -9.06 0.36
CA HIS A 125 4.10 -9.21 -0.30
C HIS A 125 4.22 -8.92 -1.81
N SER A 126 4.84 -7.81 -2.16
CA SER A 126 5.34 -7.54 -3.51
C SER A 126 6.79 -7.03 -3.44
N LYS A 127 7.43 -6.92 -4.60
CA LYS A 127 8.80 -6.40 -4.69
C LYS A 127 8.86 -4.90 -4.36
N GLY A 128 7.83 -4.14 -4.74
CA GLY A 128 7.71 -2.71 -4.53
C GLY A 128 6.87 -2.33 -3.30
N SER A 129 6.61 -3.26 -2.37
CA SER A 129 5.86 -2.93 -1.16
C SER A 129 6.55 -1.86 -0.34
N LEU A 130 5.78 -0.85 0.07
CA LEU A 130 6.19 0.28 0.91
C LEU A 130 5.40 0.30 2.22
N GLY A 131 6.06 0.82 3.26
CA GLY A 131 5.38 1.33 4.44
C GLY A 131 5.60 2.84 4.56
N VAL A 132 4.75 3.49 5.35
CA VAL A 132 4.89 4.90 5.71
C VAL A 132 4.93 5.00 7.22
N LEU A 133 6.06 5.48 7.77
CA LEU A 133 6.26 5.66 9.20
C LEU A 133 6.21 7.14 9.54
N THR A 134 5.23 7.53 10.36
CA THR A 134 5.09 8.91 10.83
C THR A 134 6.11 9.25 11.93
N ALA A 135 6.36 10.53 12.14
CA ALA A 135 7.17 11.01 13.26
C ALA A 135 6.58 10.67 14.63
N SER A 136 5.26 10.39 14.70
CA SER A 136 4.58 9.91 15.92
C SER A 136 4.69 8.41 16.17
N GLY A 137 5.32 7.65 15.28
CA GLY A 137 5.47 6.21 15.41
C GLY A 137 4.27 5.39 14.88
N ASP A 138 3.43 5.98 14.05
CA ASP A 138 2.35 5.27 13.34
C ASP A 138 2.90 4.69 12.04
N LEU A 139 2.78 3.39 11.84
CA LEU A 139 3.23 2.69 10.64
C LEU A 139 2.02 2.25 9.79
N PHE A 140 1.92 2.77 8.59
CA PHE A 140 1.06 2.22 7.54
C PHE A 140 1.87 1.16 6.79
N SER A 141 1.58 -0.12 7.02
CA SER A 141 2.45 -1.22 6.60
C SER A 141 2.08 -1.85 5.25
N GLY A 142 0.99 -1.38 4.61
CA GLY A 142 0.40 -2.13 3.51
C GLY A 142 0.17 -3.59 3.91
N ASP A 143 0.39 -4.50 3.00
CA ASP A 143 0.13 -5.93 3.18
C ASP A 143 1.32 -6.72 3.73
N LEU A 144 2.25 -6.06 4.45
CA LEU A 144 3.23 -6.79 5.23
C LEU A 144 2.56 -7.50 6.42
N PHE A 145 1.62 -6.81 7.08
CA PHE A 145 0.83 -7.37 8.18
C PHE A 145 -0.65 -7.50 7.81
N ASP A 146 -1.32 -8.44 8.48
CA ASP A 146 -2.77 -8.61 8.50
C ASP A 146 -3.25 -8.63 9.95
N ASN A 147 -4.37 -7.95 10.23
CA ASN A 147 -5.06 -8.02 11.53
C ASN A 147 -6.58 -8.17 11.35
N THR A 148 -6.98 -9.05 10.44
CA THR A 148 -8.40 -9.40 10.30
C THR A 148 -8.92 -10.23 11.48
N LYS A 149 -8.03 -10.94 12.18
CA LYS A 149 -8.33 -11.71 13.41
C LYS A 149 -7.36 -11.37 14.53
N THR A 150 -6.08 -11.56 14.31
CA THR A 150 -4.96 -11.26 15.21
C THR A 150 -3.79 -10.74 14.39
N PRO A 151 -2.91 -9.90 14.98
CA PRO A 151 -1.75 -9.39 14.27
C PRO A 151 -0.82 -10.52 13.81
N LEU A 152 -0.65 -10.67 12.49
CA LEU A 152 0.18 -11.69 11.86
C LEU A 152 0.91 -11.11 10.65
N LEU A 153 1.98 -11.79 10.23
CA LEU A 153 2.53 -11.62 8.90
C LEU A 153 1.47 -12.04 7.87
N ASN A 154 1.24 -11.25 6.85
CA ASN A 154 0.25 -11.59 5.83
C ASN A 154 0.59 -12.95 5.18
N ALA A 155 -0.41 -13.77 4.96
CA ALA A 155 -0.24 -15.12 4.40
C ALA A 155 0.13 -15.12 2.90
N ILE A 156 -0.15 -14.01 2.21
CA ILE A 156 0.13 -13.86 0.77
C ILE A 156 1.44 -13.11 0.60
N MET A 157 2.53 -13.84 0.38
CA MET A 157 3.86 -13.28 0.16
C MET A 157 4.46 -13.81 -1.15
N ASP A 158 5.02 -12.90 -1.95
CA ASP A 158 5.82 -13.28 -3.12
C ASP A 158 7.21 -13.79 -2.72
N ASP A 159 7.75 -13.21 -1.64
CA ASP A 159 9.06 -13.53 -1.10
C ASP A 159 9.01 -13.49 0.44
N LEU A 160 8.92 -14.67 1.04
CA LEU A 160 8.80 -14.80 2.49
C LEU A 160 10.09 -14.41 3.23
N GLU A 161 11.26 -14.66 2.62
CA GLU A 161 12.54 -14.26 3.20
C GLU A 161 12.66 -12.72 3.26
N ALA A 162 12.29 -12.04 2.18
CA ALA A 162 12.23 -10.58 2.14
C ALA A 162 11.21 -10.03 3.15
N ALA A 163 10.06 -10.67 3.32
CA ALA A 163 9.07 -10.28 4.33
C ALA A 163 9.62 -10.38 5.75
N HIS A 164 10.30 -11.48 6.08
CA HIS A 164 10.96 -11.64 7.38
C HIS A 164 12.06 -10.58 7.60
N ALA A 165 12.86 -10.28 6.58
CA ALA A 165 13.86 -9.22 6.65
C ALA A 165 13.21 -7.84 6.88
N SER A 166 12.07 -7.56 6.21
CA SER A 166 11.29 -6.34 6.43
C SER A 166 10.78 -6.24 7.86
N VAL A 167 10.23 -7.32 8.42
CA VAL A 167 9.79 -7.37 9.83
C VAL A 167 10.96 -7.19 10.79
N ALA A 168 12.09 -7.85 10.54
CA ALA A 168 13.29 -7.72 11.37
C ALA A 168 13.82 -6.27 11.37
N ARG A 169 13.75 -5.58 10.23
CA ARG A 169 14.07 -4.15 10.15
C ARG A 169 13.13 -3.31 11.01
N LEU A 170 11.82 -3.56 10.97
CA LEU A 170 10.84 -2.81 11.76
C LEU A 170 11.05 -2.95 13.26
N SER A 171 11.56 -4.09 13.74
CA SER A 171 11.88 -4.29 15.16
C SER A 171 12.99 -3.37 15.70
N GLN A 172 13.73 -2.70 14.82
CA GLN A 172 14.78 -1.73 15.19
C GLN A 172 14.27 -0.28 15.22
N LEU A 173 13.00 -0.05 14.87
CA LEU A 173 12.39 1.27 14.77
C LEU A 173 11.43 1.49 15.94
N THR A 174 11.20 2.75 16.30
CA THR A 174 10.17 3.12 17.26
C THR A 174 8.82 3.18 16.54
N ILE A 175 8.03 2.12 16.71
CA ILE A 175 6.69 1.99 16.14
C ILE A 175 5.74 1.77 17.31
N HIS A 176 4.68 2.58 17.37
CA HIS A 176 3.64 2.47 18.39
C HIS A 176 2.42 1.74 17.85
N THR A 177 1.87 2.24 16.73
CA THR A 177 0.65 1.67 16.12
C THR A 177 0.95 1.25 14.69
N VAL A 178 0.48 0.06 14.32
CA VAL A 178 0.50 -0.45 12.95
C VAL A 178 -0.90 -0.35 12.35
N TYR A 179 -0.98 0.23 11.17
CA TYR A 179 -2.16 0.30 10.31
C TYR A 179 -1.92 -0.65 9.13
N PRO A 180 -2.39 -1.91 9.21
CA PRO A 180 -2.22 -2.87 8.13
C PRO A 180 -3.14 -2.57 6.96
N GLY A 181 -2.86 -3.12 5.78
CA GLY A 181 -3.75 -3.03 4.62
C GLY A 181 -5.09 -3.71 4.86
N HIS A 182 -5.09 -4.78 5.65
CA HIS A 182 -6.30 -5.52 6.00
C HIS A 182 -6.45 -5.69 7.52
N GLY A 183 -7.67 -5.46 8.01
CA GLY A 183 -8.03 -5.61 9.42
C GLY A 183 -7.96 -4.30 10.19
N LYS A 184 -7.83 -4.41 11.54
CA LYS A 184 -7.84 -3.26 12.44
C LYS A 184 -6.42 -2.80 12.76
N PRO A 185 -6.20 -1.51 13.06
CA PRO A 185 -4.95 -1.06 13.66
C PRO A 185 -4.64 -1.84 14.95
N PHE A 186 -3.35 -2.00 15.24
CA PHE A 186 -2.89 -2.70 16.45
C PHE A 186 -1.60 -2.07 17.00
N PRO A 187 -1.36 -2.13 18.34
CA PRO A 187 -0.07 -1.77 18.92
C PRO A 187 1.03 -2.70 18.40
N MET A 188 2.20 -2.17 18.05
CA MET A 188 3.31 -2.99 17.54
C MET A 188 3.77 -4.06 18.54
N GLU A 189 3.60 -3.82 19.85
CA GLU A 189 3.89 -4.78 20.92
C GLU A 189 3.00 -6.03 20.88
N ASP A 190 1.82 -5.96 20.28
CA ASP A 190 0.90 -7.10 20.13
C ASP A 190 1.38 -8.07 19.02
N TYR A 191 2.33 -7.65 18.17
CA TYR A 191 2.91 -8.51 17.15
C TYR A 191 4.00 -9.40 17.74
N SER A 192 3.81 -10.72 17.68
CA SER A 192 4.81 -11.68 18.17
C SER A 192 5.89 -11.95 17.12
N PHE A 193 7.09 -11.37 17.30
CA PHE A 193 8.25 -11.63 16.45
C PHE A 193 8.77 -13.08 16.52
N THR A 194 8.33 -13.88 17.50
CA THR A 194 8.79 -15.26 17.73
C THR A 194 8.01 -16.32 16.98
N ASN A 195 6.84 -16.02 16.45
CA ASN A 195 5.96 -16.97 15.76
C ASN A 195 6.18 -17.05 14.23
N GLN A 196 7.39 -16.72 13.75
CA GLN A 196 7.77 -16.83 12.34
C GLN A 196 8.23 -18.27 12.04
N LYS A 197 7.29 -19.22 11.92
CA LYS A 197 7.56 -20.58 11.43
C LYS A 197 6.92 -20.77 10.07
#